data_f2c2e4f7c20d8f0732a82098e549b561
#
_entry.id   f2c2e4f7c20d8f0732a82098e549b561
#
_cell.length_a   1.000
_cell.length_b   1.000
_cell.length_c   1.000
_cell.angle_alpha   90.00
_cell.angle_beta   90.00
_cell.angle_gamma   90.00
#
_symmetry.space_group_name_H-M   'P 1'
#
loop_
_entity.id
_entity.type
_entity.pdbx_description
1 polymer ?
#
loop_
_entity_poly.entity_id
_entity_poly.type
_entity_poly.pdbx_seq_one_letter_code
_entity_poly.pdbx_strand_id
1 'polypeptide(L)'
;MTEPIRDIARIGHAELLSDRPERTLDFFTEVMGMEIEFRQGQSVFLRGYGDYLRYSLKLTEAPTTGLGHMAFRTWSPEALERRVAAIERSGLGVGWIDGDVGHGPAYRFRDPDGHEMEVYYEAERYVAPEHLRPLLKNQPQRFTARGAAVKRLDHVNVLAADVAANREFAQDVLGYRLHEKVQLDDGSESGAWLSASIAAHELIYTVDAHGARGRLHHLAFWVDTREEVLRAADLFLDSGVHIEFAPSKHAIAQGFFLYGYEPAGNRIEVTTGGYFVFDPDFEPIVWTQAERARGQAWGVPTVSTFHTYGTPPVEAAVPAHRHRE
;
A
#
# COMPACT_ATOMS: atom_id res chain seq x y z
N MET A 1 6.38 -21.68 -21.67
CA MET A 1 5.99 -20.80 -20.54
C MET A 1 4.96 -21.57 -19.73
N THR A 2 5.21 -21.78 -18.45
CA THR A 2 4.21 -22.35 -17.53
C THR A 2 3.17 -21.26 -17.27
N GLU A 3 1.90 -21.62 -17.36
CA GLU A 3 0.80 -20.71 -17.06
C GLU A 3 0.96 -20.16 -15.62
N PRO A 4 0.91 -18.85 -15.38
CA PRO A 4 1.08 -18.31 -14.05
C PRO A 4 -0.10 -18.72 -13.17
N ILE A 5 0.18 -19.45 -12.10
CA ILE A 5 -0.81 -19.81 -11.09
C ILE A 5 -1.03 -18.58 -10.22
N ARG A 6 -2.23 -18.02 -10.23
CA ARG A 6 -2.63 -16.91 -9.37
C ARG A 6 -3.04 -17.46 -8.01
N ASP A 7 -2.10 -17.50 -7.08
CA ASP A 7 -2.36 -17.96 -5.72
C ASP A 7 -2.77 -16.82 -4.78
N ILE A 8 -2.21 -15.64 -4.97
CA ILE A 8 -2.61 -14.43 -4.20
C ILE A 8 -3.91 -13.88 -4.81
N ALA A 9 -4.90 -13.64 -3.96
CA ALA A 9 -6.18 -13.09 -4.34
C ALA A 9 -6.17 -11.55 -4.29
N ARG A 10 -5.52 -10.98 -3.26
CA ARG A 10 -5.44 -9.53 -3.02
C ARG A 10 -4.53 -9.21 -1.85
N ILE A 11 -4.16 -7.94 -1.71
CA ILE A 11 -3.72 -7.40 -0.43
C ILE A 11 -4.91 -7.45 0.53
N GLY A 12 -4.74 -8.11 1.66
CA GLY A 12 -5.78 -8.23 2.68
C GLY A 12 -5.83 -7.03 3.61
N HIS A 13 -4.67 -6.68 4.17
CA HIS A 13 -4.52 -5.52 5.04
C HIS A 13 -3.06 -5.06 5.09
N ALA A 14 -2.86 -3.87 5.66
CA ALA A 14 -1.55 -3.37 6.06
C ALA A 14 -1.57 -2.97 7.54
N GLU A 15 -0.47 -3.19 8.25
CA GLU A 15 -0.24 -2.62 9.58
C GLU A 15 0.60 -1.36 9.45
N LEU A 16 0.08 -0.25 9.97
CA LEU A 16 0.75 1.04 10.03
C LEU A 16 1.19 1.31 11.47
N LEU A 17 2.46 1.63 11.65
CA LEU A 17 3.02 2.00 12.95
C LEU A 17 2.96 3.51 13.13
N SER A 18 2.62 3.95 14.35
CA SER A 18 2.52 5.38 14.68
C SER A 18 3.06 5.66 16.08
N ASP A 19 3.90 6.69 16.19
CA ASP A 19 4.33 7.30 17.45
C ASP A 19 3.33 8.34 18.00
N ARG A 20 2.24 8.58 17.23
CA ARG A 20 1.14 9.50 17.57
C ARG A 20 -0.21 8.85 17.34
N PRO A 21 -0.50 7.68 17.97
CA PRO A 21 -1.59 6.80 17.58
C PRO A 21 -2.97 7.45 17.59
N GLU A 22 -3.27 8.29 18.59
CA GLU A 22 -4.57 8.97 18.67
C GLU A 22 -4.77 9.97 17.53
N ARG A 23 -3.75 10.78 17.20
CA ARG A 23 -3.84 11.75 16.11
C ARG A 23 -3.91 11.06 14.74
N THR A 24 -3.17 9.97 14.57
CA THR A 24 -3.25 9.13 13.37
C THR A 24 -4.62 8.48 13.25
N LEU A 25 -5.20 8.02 14.37
CA LEU A 25 -6.55 7.47 14.40
C LEU A 25 -7.60 8.52 14.00
N ASP A 26 -7.52 9.72 14.55
CA ASP A 26 -8.41 10.84 14.20
C ASP A 26 -8.32 11.16 12.69
N PHE A 27 -7.11 11.14 12.12
CA PHE A 27 -6.94 11.31 10.69
C PHE A 27 -7.67 10.24 9.89
N PHE A 28 -7.51 8.95 10.23
CA PHE A 28 -8.18 7.88 9.50
C PHE A 28 -9.70 7.87 9.70
N THR A 29 -10.19 8.24 10.87
CA THR A 29 -11.64 8.24 11.14
C THR A 29 -12.34 9.50 10.64
N GLU A 30 -11.80 10.68 10.89
CA GLU A 30 -12.49 11.94 10.58
C GLU A 30 -12.15 12.47 9.18
N VAL A 31 -10.86 12.39 8.78
CA VAL A 31 -10.44 12.92 7.47
C VAL A 31 -10.62 11.89 6.37
N MET A 32 -10.17 10.65 6.58
CA MET A 32 -10.31 9.57 5.59
C MET A 32 -11.70 8.92 5.62
N GLY A 33 -12.43 9.01 6.72
CA GLY A 33 -13.79 8.48 6.88
C GLY A 33 -13.85 6.97 7.11
N MET A 34 -12.77 6.35 7.59
CA MET A 34 -12.74 4.93 7.93
C MET A 34 -13.52 4.64 9.22
N GLU A 35 -14.02 3.41 9.33
CA GLU A 35 -14.76 2.94 10.50
C GLU A 35 -13.82 2.12 11.40
N ILE A 36 -13.91 2.34 12.72
CA ILE A 36 -13.26 1.48 13.72
C ILE A 36 -14.09 0.20 13.84
N GLU A 37 -13.49 -0.93 13.55
CA GLU A 37 -14.13 -2.23 13.72
C GLU A 37 -13.93 -2.76 15.15
N PHE A 38 -12.71 -2.68 15.68
CA PHE A 38 -12.41 -3.04 17.05
C PHE A 38 -11.04 -2.54 17.51
N ARG A 39 -10.75 -2.72 18.81
CA ARG A 39 -9.47 -2.39 19.45
C ARG A 39 -8.95 -3.60 20.21
N GLN A 40 -7.63 -3.84 20.14
CA GLN A 40 -6.97 -4.90 20.89
C GLN A 40 -5.53 -4.51 21.25
N GLY A 41 -5.22 -4.47 22.54
CA GLY A 41 -3.91 -4.04 23.00
C GLY A 41 -3.56 -2.63 22.50
N GLN A 42 -2.44 -2.51 21.84
CA GLN A 42 -1.94 -1.25 21.25
C GLN A 42 -2.45 -1.02 19.82
N SER A 43 -3.33 -1.88 19.32
CA SER A 43 -3.78 -1.82 17.92
C SER A 43 -5.26 -1.45 17.80
N VAL A 44 -5.56 -0.65 16.78
CA VAL A 44 -6.90 -0.31 16.33
C VAL A 44 -7.07 -0.82 14.90
N PHE A 45 -8.17 -1.50 14.63
CA PHE A 45 -8.45 -2.11 13.34
C PHE A 45 -9.55 -1.31 12.63
N LEU A 46 -9.23 -0.86 11.41
CA LEU A 46 -10.07 0.05 10.65
C LEU A 46 -10.43 -0.56 9.29
N ARG A 47 -11.57 -0.12 8.78
CA ARG A 47 -12.06 -0.53 7.47
C ARG A 47 -12.59 0.66 6.66
N GLY A 48 -12.42 0.62 5.35
CA GLY A 48 -13.17 1.45 4.42
C GLY A 48 -14.63 0.95 4.29
N TYR A 49 -15.54 1.82 3.88
CA TYR A 49 -16.97 1.46 3.82
C TYR A 49 -17.27 0.33 2.82
N GLY A 50 -16.39 0.11 1.84
CA GLY A 50 -16.50 -0.94 0.81
C GLY A 50 -15.77 -2.25 1.13
N ASP A 51 -15.08 -2.35 2.27
CA ASP A 51 -14.38 -3.56 2.65
C ASP A 51 -15.34 -4.68 3.05
N TYR A 52 -15.16 -5.87 2.43
CA TYR A 52 -15.90 -7.08 2.79
C TYR A 52 -15.27 -7.85 3.96
N LEU A 53 -14.00 -7.61 4.25
CA LEU A 53 -13.31 -8.14 5.43
C LEU A 53 -13.49 -7.18 6.60
N ARG A 54 -13.29 -7.68 7.80
CA ARG A 54 -13.47 -6.90 9.03
C ARG A 54 -12.58 -5.67 9.07
N TYR A 55 -11.38 -5.72 8.51
CA TYR A 55 -10.48 -4.58 8.40
C TYR A 55 -9.55 -4.70 7.20
N SER A 56 -8.99 -3.58 6.79
CA SER A 56 -7.93 -3.46 5.79
C SER A 56 -6.74 -2.64 6.29
N LEU A 57 -6.89 -1.95 7.43
CA LEU A 57 -5.82 -1.21 8.10
C LEU A 57 -5.76 -1.58 9.57
N LYS A 58 -4.59 -2.01 10.05
CA LYS A 58 -4.25 -2.16 11.46
C LYS A 58 -3.34 -1.00 11.83
N LEU A 59 -3.77 -0.14 12.75
CA LEU A 59 -2.97 0.95 13.30
C LEU A 59 -2.43 0.53 14.65
N THR A 60 -1.11 0.48 14.80
CA THR A 60 -0.45 0.04 16.03
C THR A 60 0.42 1.16 16.62
N GLU A 61 0.25 1.44 17.90
CA GLU A 61 1.15 2.31 18.65
C GLU A 61 2.55 1.71 18.69
N ALA A 62 3.55 2.50 18.29
CA ALA A 62 4.94 2.08 18.25
C ALA A 62 5.87 3.30 18.47
N PRO A 63 7.11 3.09 18.93
CA PRO A 63 8.07 4.18 19.12
C PRO A 63 8.58 4.79 17.81
N THR A 64 8.32 4.13 16.69
CA THR A 64 8.70 4.56 15.34
C THR A 64 7.50 4.48 14.39
N THR A 65 7.52 5.30 13.34
CA THR A 65 6.53 5.26 12.25
C THR A 65 6.97 4.32 11.14
N GLY A 66 6.03 3.85 10.32
CA GLY A 66 6.31 3.03 9.15
C GLY A 66 5.34 1.87 8.94
N LEU A 67 5.75 0.93 8.12
CA LEU A 67 5.02 -0.30 7.87
C LEU A 67 5.36 -1.34 8.96
N GLY A 68 4.34 -1.84 9.66
CA GLY A 68 4.49 -2.99 10.54
C GLY A 68 4.59 -4.27 9.70
N HIS A 69 3.58 -4.50 8.87
CA HIS A 69 3.61 -5.54 7.85
C HIS A 69 2.55 -5.28 6.76
N MET A 70 2.66 -5.98 5.63
CA MET A 70 1.62 -6.11 4.63
C MET A 70 1.19 -7.57 4.51
N ALA A 71 -0.12 -7.79 4.36
CA ALA A 71 -0.73 -9.12 4.39
C ALA A 71 -1.41 -9.45 3.07
N PHE A 72 -1.16 -10.66 2.57
CA PHE A 72 -1.70 -11.14 1.30
C PHE A 72 -2.66 -12.30 1.55
N ARG A 73 -3.90 -12.16 1.08
CA ARG A 73 -4.86 -13.24 1.13
C ARG A 73 -4.74 -14.13 -0.10
N THR A 74 -4.72 -15.45 0.11
CA THR A 74 -4.71 -16.44 -0.96
C THR A 74 -6.11 -16.85 -1.41
N TRP A 75 -6.22 -17.47 -2.61
CA TRP A 75 -7.50 -17.94 -3.17
C TRP A 75 -8.04 -19.18 -2.47
N SER A 76 -7.17 -20.03 -1.96
CA SER A 76 -7.56 -21.28 -1.31
C SER A 76 -6.50 -21.73 -0.28
N PRO A 77 -6.81 -22.72 0.59
CA PRO A 77 -5.80 -23.32 1.48
C PRO A 77 -4.62 -23.91 0.68
N GLU A 78 -4.87 -24.57 -0.44
CA GLU A 78 -3.82 -25.17 -1.27
C GLU A 78 -2.94 -24.09 -1.93
N ALA A 79 -3.52 -22.92 -2.27
CA ALA A 79 -2.77 -21.78 -2.73
C ALA A 79 -1.85 -21.22 -1.63
N LEU A 80 -2.32 -21.20 -0.38
CA LEU A 80 -1.50 -20.83 0.78
C LEU A 80 -0.31 -21.79 0.93
N GLU A 81 -0.56 -23.09 0.91
CA GLU A 81 0.51 -24.12 1.01
C GLU A 81 1.56 -23.96 -0.09
N ARG A 82 1.15 -23.71 -1.34
CA ARG A 82 2.08 -23.48 -2.46
C ARG A 82 2.94 -22.22 -2.25
N ARG A 83 2.34 -21.13 -1.76
CA ARG A 83 3.09 -19.88 -1.51
C ARG A 83 4.03 -20.04 -0.34
N VAL A 84 3.59 -20.66 0.76
CA VAL A 84 4.47 -20.98 1.89
C VAL A 84 5.67 -21.81 1.44
N ALA A 85 5.44 -22.88 0.68
CA ALA A 85 6.54 -23.70 0.16
C ALA A 85 7.49 -22.92 -0.77
N ALA A 86 6.99 -21.95 -1.54
CA ALA A 86 7.84 -21.08 -2.37
C ALA A 86 8.66 -20.10 -1.50
N ILE A 87 8.04 -19.51 -0.48
CA ILE A 87 8.69 -18.61 0.47
C ILE A 87 9.78 -19.34 1.26
N GLU A 88 9.52 -20.55 1.74
CA GLU A 88 10.52 -21.37 2.45
C GLU A 88 11.72 -21.68 1.57
N ARG A 89 11.50 -22.03 0.30
CA ARG A 89 12.60 -22.27 -0.66
C ARG A 89 13.43 -21.04 -0.95
N SER A 90 12.87 -19.83 -0.85
CA SER A 90 13.62 -18.59 -1.01
C SER A 90 14.55 -18.29 0.17
N GLY A 91 14.36 -18.96 1.32
CA GLY A 91 15.12 -18.70 2.55
C GLY A 91 14.68 -17.43 3.29
N LEU A 92 13.61 -16.76 2.87
CA LEU A 92 13.11 -15.51 3.47
C LEU A 92 11.88 -15.72 4.38
N GLY A 93 11.50 -16.99 4.62
CA GLY A 93 10.47 -17.38 5.58
C GLY A 93 10.88 -17.11 7.03
N VAL A 94 9.91 -16.69 7.84
CA VAL A 94 10.07 -16.50 9.29
C VAL A 94 9.36 -17.60 10.05
N GLY A 95 8.12 -17.95 9.66
CA GLY A 95 7.37 -19.04 10.29
C GLY A 95 5.87 -18.75 10.41
N TRP A 96 5.15 -19.76 10.88
CA TRP A 96 3.72 -19.69 11.14
C TRP A 96 3.39 -18.92 12.41
N ILE A 97 2.28 -18.19 12.36
CA ILE A 97 1.59 -17.59 13.50
C ILE A 97 0.15 -18.14 13.53
N ASP A 98 -0.48 -18.14 14.70
CA ASP A 98 -1.86 -18.62 14.88
C ASP A 98 -2.91 -17.73 14.20
N GLY A 99 -2.48 -16.61 13.63
CA GLY A 99 -3.31 -15.58 13.04
C GLY A 99 -3.34 -14.31 13.88
N ASP A 100 -4.22 -13.39 13.50
CA ASP A 100 -4.54 -12.16 14.24
C ASP A 100 -6.07 -12.00 14.27
N VAL A 101 -6.58 -10.99 14.95
CA VAL A 101 -8.01 -10.72 14.95
C VAL A 101 -8.49 -10.51 13.49
N GLY A 102 -9.54 -11.23 13.11
CA GLY A 102 -10.15 -11.14 11.79
C GLY A 102 -9.57 -12.07 10.71
N HIS A 103 -8.48 -12.79 10.98
CA HIS A 103 -7.97 -13.84 10.10
C HIS A 103 -7.35 -15.02 10.85
N GLY A 104 -7.34 -16.18 10.18
CA GLY A 104 -6.76 -17.42 10.72
C GLY A 104 -5.24 -17.47 10.57
N PRO A 105 -4.66 -18.69 10.65
CA PRO A 105 -3.22 -18.89 10.61
C PRO A 105 -2.58 -18.21 9.40
N ALA A 106 -1.42 -17.59 9.62
CA ALA A 106 -0.65 -16.90 8.61
C ALA A 106 0.83 -17.29 8.67
N TYR A 107 1.50 -17.23 7.52
CA TYR A 107 2.92 -17.46 7.43
C TYR A 107 3.65 -16.13 7.24
N ARG A 108 4.53 -15.78 8.18
CA ARG A 108 5.36 -14.57 8.17
C ARG A 108 6.61 -14.79 7.35
N PHE A 109 7.01 -13.76 6.62
CA PHE A 109 8.22 -13.75 5.81
C PHE A 109 8.68 -12.31 5.57
N ARG A 110 9.82 -12.16 4.89
CA ARG A 110 10.35 -10.88 4.46
C ARG A 110 10.63 -10.90 2.98
N ASP A 111 10.58 -9.73 2.33
CA ASP A 111 11.17 -9.57 1.01
C ASP A 111 12.71 -9.36 1.11
N PRO A 112 13.44 -9.26 -0.02
CA PRO A 112 14.88 -9.04 -0.01
C PRO A 112 15.36 -7.78 0.73
N ASP A 113 14.52 -6.76 0.83
CA ASP A 113 14.82 -5.53 1.57
C ASP A 113 14.31 -5.53 3.01
N GLY A 114 13.71 -6.63 3.44
CA GLY A 114 13.32 -6.84 4.84
C GLY A 114 11.97 -6.25 5.23
N HIS A 115 11.11 -5.91 4.27
CA HIS A 115 9.72 -5.55 4.60
C HIS A 115 9.02 -6.77 5.17
N GLU A 116 8.39 -6.60 6.34
CA GLU A 116 7.61 -7.66 6.98
C GLU A 116 6.34 -7.94 6.18
N MET A 117 6.09 -9.20 5.90
CA MET A 117 4.98 -9.66 5.11
C MET A 117 4.33 -10.90 5.71
N GLU A 118 3.07 -11.15 5.36
CA GLU A 118 2.42 -12.42 5.67
C GLU A 118 1.49 -12.88 4.56
N VAL A 119 1.31 -14.19 4.48
CA VAL A 119 0.28 -14.82 3.62
C VAL A 119 -0.67 -15.63 4.48
N TYR A 120 -1.99 -15.54 4.18
CA TYR A 120 -3.05 -16.25 4.89
C TYR A 120 -4.22 -16.58 3.97
N TYR A 121 -5.13 -17.46 4.40
CA TYR A 121 -6.34 -17.77 3.65
C TYR A 121 -7.61 -17.41 4.43
N GLU A 122 -7.75 -17.92 5.65
CA GLU A 122 -8.95 -17.72 6.45
C GLU A 122 -9.12 -16.26 6.86
N ALA A 123 -10.31 -15.70 6.61
CA ALA A 123 -10.62 -14.34 7.00
C ALA A 123 -12.08 -14.19 7.39
N GLU A 124 -12.33 -13.43 8.43
CA GLU A 124 -13.67 -13.08 8.86
C GLU A 124 -14.27 -12.01 7.95
N ARG A 125 -15.53 -12.20 7.61
CA ARG A 125 -16.29 -11.20 6.84
C ARG A 125 -16.89 -10.16 7.78
N TYR A 126 -16.91 -8.93 7.32
CA TYR A 126 -17.64 -7.88 8.00
C TYR A 126 -19.16 -8.15 7.92
N VAL A 127 -19.84 -7.92 9.04
CA VAL A 127 -21.30 -7.97 9.15
C VAL A 127 -21.77 -6.62 9.68
N ALA A 128 -22.43 -5.84 8.84
CA ALA A 128 -22.89 -4.51 9.22
C ALA A 128 -23.88 -4.56 10.39
N PRO A 129 -23.70 -3.75 11.44
CA PRO A 129 -24.72 -3.57 12.48
C PRO A 129 -25.99 -2.97 11.90
N GLU A 130 -27.11 -3.05 12.63
CA GLU A 130 -28.44 -2.65 12.14
C GLU A 130 -28.47 -1.25 11.49
N HIS A 131 -27.85 -0.27 12.15
CA HIS A 131 -27.84 1.11 11.68
C HIS A 131 -27.00 1.35 10.42
N LEU A 132 -26.07 0.43 10.08
CA LEU A 132 -25.25 0.44 8.87
C LEU A 132 -25.69 -0.60 7.83
N ARG A 133 -26.75 -1.36 8.09
CA ARG A 133 -27.23 -2.40 7.20
C ARG A 133 -27.54 -1.82 5.81
N PRO A 134 -26.95 -2.35 4.73
CA PRO A 134 -27.20 -1.87 3.38
C PRO A 134 -28.57 -2.29 2.86
N LEU A 135 -29.10 -1.53 1.90
CA LEU A 135 -30.30 -1.92 1.16
C LEU A 135 -30.00 -2.92 0.05
N LEU A 136 -28.81 -2.86 -0.52
CA LEU A 136 -28.37 -3.74 -1.61
C LEU A 136 -27.52 -4.87 -1.06
N LYS A 137 -27.76 -6.10 -1.55
CA LYS A 137 -27.05 -7.31 -1.09
C LYS A 137 -25.57 -7.37 -1.45
N ASN A 138 -25.14 -6.56 -2.42
CA ASN A 138 -23.77 -6.48 -2.91
C ASN A 138 -22.99 -5.30 -2.32
N GLN A 139 -23.49 -4.71 -1.25
CA GLN A 139 -22.78 -3.68 -0.47
C GLN A 139 -22.46 -4.23 0.93
N PRO A 140 -21.25 -4.02 1.47
CA PRO A 140 -20.92 -4.44 2.83
C PRO A 140 -21.65 -3.60 3.89
N GLN A 141 -21.84 -2.30 3.64
CA GLN A 141 -22.59 -1.39 4.51
C GLN A 141 -23.22 -0.24 3.74
N ARG A 142 -24.04 0.55 4.41
CA ARG A 142 -24.53 1.85 3.90
C ARG A 142 -23.39 2.82 3.76
N PHE A 143 -23.48 3.70 2.75
CA PHE A 143 -22.56 4.82 2.59
C PHE A 143 -22.79 5.86 3.70
N THR A 144 -21.73 6.26 4.39
CA THR A 144 -21.81 7.16 5.57
C THR A 144 -21.46 8.61 5.26
N ALA A 145 -20.87 8.90 4.10
CA ALA A 145 -20.48 10.25 3.66
C ALA A 145 -19.59 11.02 4.64
N ARG A 146 -18.84 10.34 5.50
CA ARG A 146 -17.90 10.94 6.45
C ARG A 146 -16.51 11.10 5.80
N GLY A 147 -15.85 12.23 6.02
CA GLY A 147 -14.51 12.51 5.50
C GLY A 147 -14.41 12.32 3.98
N ALA A 148 -13.28 11.85 3.51
CA ALA A 148 -13.07 11.46 2.11
C ALA A 148 -13.84 10.19 1.71
N ALA A 149 -14.42 9.49 2.69
CA ALA A 149 -15.20 8.26 2.52
C ALA A 149 -14.45 7.21 1.68
N VAL A 150 -13.20 6.91 2.08
CA VAL A 150 -12.40 5.91 1.36
C VAL A 150 -13.06 4.54 1.40
N LYS A 151 -13.03 3.88 0.25
CA LYS A 151 -13.78 2.64 0.06
C LYS A 151 -13.03 1.40 0.51
N ARG A 152 -11.72 1.35 0.27
CA ARG A 152 -10.84 0.21 0.58
C ARG A 152 -9.37 0.59 0.50
N LEU A 153 -8.51 -0.22 1.11
CA LEU A 153 -7.09 -0.23 0.79
C LEU A 153 -6.93 -0.66 -0.68
N ASP A 154 -6.12 0.09 -1.44
CA ASP A 154 -5.92 -0.16 -2.86
C ASP A 154 -4.58 -0.83 -3.14
N HIS A 155 -3.50 -0.19 -2.75
CA HIS A 155 -2.15 -0.70 -2.95
C HIS A 155 -1.19 -0.26 -1.84
N VAL A 156 -0.06 -0.96 -1.79
CA VAL A 156 1.08 -0.62 -0.93
C VAL A 156 2.29 -0.34 -1.81
N ASN A 157 2.93 0.79 -1.58
CA ASN A 157 4.22 1.11 -2.18
C ASN A 157 5.29 1.13 -1.09
N VAL A 158 6.37 0.42 -1.31
CA VAL A 158 7.52 0.38 -0.41
C VAL A 158 8.78 0.90 -1.11
N LEU A 159 9.67 1.51 -0.34
CA LEU A 159 10.98 1.93 -0.83
C LEU A 159 11.93 0.74 -0.80
N ALA A 160 12.65 0.53 -1.89
CA ALA A 160 13.56 -0.60 -2.08
C ALA A 160 14.99 -0.12 -2.39
N ALA A 161 15.96 -0.68 -1.71
CA ALA A 161 17.38 -0.49 -2.04
C ALA A 161 17.74 -1.20 -3.35
N ASP A 162 17.08 -2.34 -3.64
CA ASP A 162 17.21 -3.09 -4.89
C ASP A 162 15.83 -3.44 -5.43
N VAL A 163 15.32 -2.60 -6.34
CA VAL A 163 13.99 -2.78 -6.96
C VAL A 163 13.92 -4.09 -7.76
N ALA A 164 14.97 -4.44 -8.49
CA ALA A 164 14.97 -5.63 -9.34
C ALA A 164 14.87 -6.92 -8.50
N ALA A 165 15.66 -7.04 -7.42
CA ALA A 165 15.61 -8.19 -6.53
C ALA A 165 14.23 -8.36 -5.88
N ASN A 166 13.61 -7.25 -5.41
CA ASN A 166 12.28 -7.28 -4.81
C ASN A 166 11.18 -7.61 -5.84
N ARG A 167 11.28 -7.07 -7.05
CA ARG A 167 10.38 -7.41 -8.17
C ARG A 167 10.46 -8.90 -8.53
N GLU A 168 11.67 -9.45 -8.66
CA GLU A 168 11.89 -10.87 -8.94
C GLU A 168 11.30 -11.75 -7.84
N PHE A 169 11.54 -11.39 -6.58
CA PHE A 169 10.92 -12.08 -5.44
C PHE A 169 9.38 -12.06 -5.55
N ALA A 170 8.77 -10.91 -5.81
CA ALA A 170 7.33 -10.80 -5.94
C ALA A 170 6.77 -11.64 -7.11
N GLN A 171 7.49 -11.71 -8.23
CA GLN A 171 7.10 -12.53 -9.38
C GLN A 171 7.29 -14.03 -9.12
N ASP A 172 8.47 -14.44 -8.69
CA ASP A 172 8.86 -15.86 -8.64
C ASP A 172 8.32 -16.54 -7.36
N VAL A 173 8.29 -15.83 -6.24
CA VAL A 173 7.89 -16.39 -4.95
C VAL A 173 6.40 -16.13 -4.64
N LEU A 174 5.90 -14.92 -4.87
CA LEU A 174 4.50 -14.58 -4.57
C LEU A 174 3.56 -14.80 -5.77
N GLY A 175 4.08 -14.87 -7.00
CA GLY A 175 3.29 -15.09 -8.21
C GLY A 175 2.60 -13.84 -8.73
N TYR A 176 3.12 -12.66 -8.42
CA TYR A 176 2.66 -11.39 -8.99
C TYR A 176 3.06 -11.26 -10.46
N ARG A 177 2.26 -10.55 -11.24
CA ARG A 177 2.63 -10.12 -12.60
C ARG A 177 3.23 -8.74 -12.55
N LEU A 178 4.35 -8.55 -13.26
CA LEU A 178 4.86 -7.23 -13.56
C LEU A 178 4.01 -6.60 -14.67
N HIS A 179 3.48 -5.40 -14.44
CA HIS A 179 2.76 -4.64 -15.46
C HIS A 179 3.58 -3.48 -16.01
N GLU A 180 4.29 -2.76 -15.16
CA GLU A 180 5.14 -1.65 -15.57
C GLU A 180 6.43 -1.61 -14.75
N LYS A 181 7.51 -1.12 -15.35
CA LYS A 181 8.75 -0.81 -14.64
C LYS A 181 9.45 0.39 -15.25
N VAL A 182 10.30 1.03 -14.48
CA VAL A 182 11.22 2.07 -14.95
C VAL A 182 12.62 1.51 -14.96
N GLN A 183 13.26 1.52 -16.14
CA GLN A 183 14.65 1.12 -16.31
C GLN A 183 15.51 2.37 -16.55
N LEU A 184 16.58 2.49 -15.76
CA LEU A 184 17.54 3.58 -15.88
C LEU A 184 18.58 3.27 -16.96
N ASP A 185 19.32 4.30 -17.39
CA ASP A 185 20.31 4.18 -18.48
C ASP A 185 21.50 3.27 -18.09
N ASP A 186 21.76 3.07 -16.81
CA ASP A 186 22.77 2.14 -16.28
C ASP A 186 22.28 0.68 -16.17
N GLY A 187 21.02 0.43 -16.56
CA GLY A 187 20.40 -0.88 -16.52
C GLY A 187 19.71 -1.22 -15.19
N SER A 188 19.85 -0.40 -14.14
CA SER A 188 19.13 -0.60 -12.88
C SER A 188 17.64 -0.25 -13.01
N GLU A 189 16.83 -0.68 -12.04
CA GLU A 189 15.39 -0.36 -11.99
C GLU A 189 15.10 0.67 -10.89
N SER A 190 14.31 1.71 -11.20
CA SER A 190 13.91 2.72 -10.22
C SER A 190 12.46 2.58 -9.75
N GLY A 191 11.69 1.67 -10.33
CA GLY A 191 10.35 1.35 -9.87
C GLY A 191 9.76 0.16 -10.62
N ALA A 192 8.91 -0.61 -9.93
CA ALA A 192 8.19 -1.76 -10.47
C ALA A 192 6.76 -1.80 -9.92
N TRP A 193 5.77 -1.95 -10.80
CA TRP A 193 4.34 -2.00 -10.50
C TRP A 193 3.82 -3.39 -10.80
N LEU A 194 3.40 -4.10 -9.75
CA LEU A 194 3.00 -5.50 -9.82
C LEU A 194 1.57 -5.71 -9.35
N SER A 195 0.88 -6.70 -9.90
CA SER A 195 -0.48 -7.06 -9.51
C SER A 195 -0.69 -8.56 -9.47
N ALA A 196 -1.50 -9.01 -8.50
CA ALA A 196 -2.04 -10.37 -8.44
C ALA A 196 -3.43 -10.47 -9.10
N SER A 197 -4.04 -9.35 -9.45
CA SER A 197 -5.37 -9.25 -10.06
C SER A 197 -5.31 -8.66 -11.48
N ILE A 198 -6.42 -8.11 -11.94
CA ILE A 198 -6.50 -7.35 -13.19
C ILE A 198 -6.19 -5.85 -13.01
N ALA A 199 -6.03 -5.37 -11.78
CA ALA A 199 -5.66 -3.99 -11.52
C ALA A 199 -4.28 -3.65 -12.10
N ALA A 200 -4.04 -2.40 -12.44
CA ALA A 200 -2.75 -1.96 -12.96
C ALA A 200 -1.60 -2.30 -11.99
N HIS A 201 -1.86 -2.19 -10.69
CA HIS A 201 -0.92 -2.55 -9.63
C HIS A 201 -1.62 -2.72 -8.28
N GLU A 202 -0.97 -3.45 -7.38
CA GLU A 202 -1.37 -3.62 -5.97
C GLU A 202 -0.13 -3.55 -5.06
N LEU A 203 1.04 -4.00 -5.56
CA LEU A 203 2.32 -3.93 -4.88
C LEU A 203 3.31 -3.16 -5.74
N ILE A 204 3.95 -2.17 -5.14
CA ILE A 204 4.91 -1.32 -5.84
C ILE A 204 6.22 -1.28 -5.06
N TYR A 205 7.31 -1.38 -5.80
CA TYR A 205 8.65 -1.10 -5.31
C TYR A 205 9.17 0.18 -5.97
N THR A 206 9.53 1.16 -5.17
CA THR A 206 10.15 2.42 -5.61
C THR A 206 11.57 2.48 -5.06
N VAL A 207 12.55 2.89 -5.89
CA VAL A 207 13.94 2.98 -5.42
C VAL A 207 14.08 3.95 -4.26
N ASP A 208 14.76 3.51 -3.20
CA ASP A 208 15.18 4.38 -2.11
C ASP A 208 16.50 5.06 -2.46
N ALA A 209 16.48 6.38 -2.68
CA ALA A 209 17.67 7.13 -3.05
C ALA A 209 18.74 7.17 -1.94
N HIS A 210 18.39 6.80 -0.71
CA HIS A 210 19.33 6.64 0.40
C HIS A 210 19.91 5.22 0.50
N GLY A 211 19.41 4.27 -0.31
CA GLY A 211 19.76 2.86 -0.22
C GLY A 211 19.33 2.20 1.09
N ALA A 212 18.39 2.80 1.81
CA ALA A 212 17.83 2.25 3.03
C ALA A 212 16.85 1.12 2.73
N ARG A 213 16.62 0.24 3.72
CA ARG A 213 15.78 -0.95 3.58
C ARG A 213 14.61 -0.92 4.55
N GLY A 214 13.53 -1.62 4.19
CA GLY A 214 12.36 -1.81 5.06
C GLY A 214 11.50 -0.56 5.27
N ARG A 215 11.55 0.43 4.36
CA ARG A 215 10.82 1.69 4.49
C ARG A 215 9.54 1.70 3.68
N LEU A 216 8.48 2.24 4.28
CA LEU A 216 7.22 2.50 3.59
C LEU A 216 7.36 3.76 2.71
N HIS A 217 6.91 3.67 1.45
CA HIS A 217 6.69 4.85 0.62
C HIS A 217 5.29 5.43 0.89
N HIS A 218 4.23 4.65 0.70
CA HIS A 218 2.85 5.03 1.05
C HIS A 218 1.88 3.85 1.12
N LEU A 219 0.76 4.08 1.80
CA LEU A 219 -0.47 3.30 1.66
C LEU A 219 -1.47 4.11 0.83
N ALA A 220 -2.12 3.45 -0.13
CA ALA A 220 -3.12 4.06 -0.99
C ALA A 220 -4.53 3.55 -0.69
N PHE A 221 -5.48 4.49 -0.66
CA PHE A 221 -6.88 4.21 -0.41
C PHE A 221 -7.75 4.65 -1.59
N TRP A 222 -8.62 3.75 -2.03
CA TRP A 222 -9.49 3.95 -3.19
C TRP A 222 -10.73 4.76 -2.85
N VAL A 223 -11.05 5.68 -3.75
CA VAL A 223 -12.36 6.33 -3.89
C VAL A 223 -12.93 6.09 -5.29
N ASP A 224 -14.24 6.24 -5.51
CA ASP A 224 -14.86 5.81 -6.77
C ASP A 224 -14.68 6.83 -7.91
N THR A 225 -14.52 8.13 -7.59
CA THR A 225 -14.50 9.19 -8.60
C THR A 225 -13.34 10.17 -8.39
N ARG A 226 -12.99 10.92 -9.45
CA ARG A 226 -11.97 11.98 -9.35
C ARG A 226 -12.44 13.16 -8.50
N GLU A 227 -13.71 13.43 -8.48
CA GLU A 227 -14.35 14.46 -7.67
C GLU A 227 -14.17 14.16 -6.18
N GLU A 228 -14.16 12.89 -5.79
CA GLU A 228 -13.86 12.49 -4.41
C GLU A 228 -12.39 12.70 -4.04
N VAL A 229 -11.45 12.53 -4.99
CA VAL A 229 -10.04 12.90 -4.78
C VAL A 229 -9.89 14.42 -4.62
N LEU A 230 -10.58 15.21 -5.43
CA LEU A 230 -10.59 16.68 -5.29
C LEU A 230 -11.17 17.11 -3.95
N ARG A 231 -12.30 16.49 -3.54
CA ARG A 231 -12.89 16.74 -2.22
C ARG A 231 -11.96 16.31 -1.08
N ALA A 232 -11.22 15.21 -1.23
CA ALA A 232 -10.23 14.81 -0.25
C ALA A 232 -9.12 15.85 -0.10
N ALA A 233 -8.73 16.54 -1.18
CA ALA A 233 -7.74 17.61 -1.10
C ALA A 233 -8.25 18.81 -0.27
N ASP A 234 -9.53 19.20 -0.46
CA ASP A 234 -10.16 20.25 0.37
C ASP A 234 -10.22 19.83 1.85
N LEU A 235 -10.60 18.58 2.11
CA LEU A 235 -10.63 18.03 3.48
C LEU A 235 -9.24 17.99 4.12
N PHE A 236 -8.20 17.64 3.37
CA PHE A 236 -6.81 17.66 3.85
C PHE A 236 -6.40 19.08 4.22
N LEU A 237 -6.68 20.05 3.34
CA LEU A 237 -6.40 21.47 3.57
C LEU A 237 -7.10 21.98 4.83
N ASP A 238 -8.40 21.77 4.95
CA ASP A 238 -9.22 22.25 6.07
C ASP A 238 -8.85 21.57 7.39
N SER A 239 -8.33 20.33 7.35
CA SER A 239 -7.84 19.58 8.51
C SER A 239 -6.38 19.85 8.85
N GLY A 240 -5.71 20.75 8.11
CA GLY A 240 -4.29 21.07 8.33
C GLY A 240 -3.33 19.93 7.96
N VAL A 241 -3.76 18.98 7.11
CA VAL A 241 -2.91 17.91 6.61
C VAL A 241 -1.96 18.46 5.55
N HIS A 242 -0.67 18.18 5.68
CA HIS A 242 0.29 18.59 4.66
C HIS A 242 0.08 17.82 3.35
N ILE A 243 -0.29 18.53 2.30
CA ILE A 243 -0.40 18.00 0.94
C ILE A 243 0.99 18.05 0.29
N GLU A 244 1.56 16.88 0.03
CA GLU A 244 2.85 16.77 -0.66
C GLU A 244 2.70 16.93 -2.17
N PHE A 245 1.66 16.33 -2.73
CA PHE A 245 1.35 16.43 -4.16
C PHE A 245 -0.16 16.65 -4.34
N ALA A 246 -0.50 17.80 -4.93
CA ALA A 246 -1.89 18.15 -5.24
C ALA A 246 -2.51 17.16 -6.25
N PRO A 247 -3.85 17.10 -6.33
CA PRO A 247 -4.54 16.18 -7.24
C PRO A 247 -4.00 16.23 -8.66
N SER A 248 -3.58 15.07 -9.17
CA SER A 248 -2.98 14.94 -10.50
C SER A 248 -3.22 13.54 -11.07
N LYS A 249 -2.73 13.29 -12.27
CA LYS A 249 -2.80 11.98 -12.93
C LYS A 249 -1.40 11.42 -13.12
N HIS A 250 -1.17 10.19 -12.66
CA HIS A 250 0.06 9.46 -12.94
C HIS A 250 0.23 9.17 -14.44
N ALA A 251 1.46 9.23 -14.94
CA ALA A 251 1.80 8.67 -16.25
C ALA A 251 1.78 7.13 -16.17
N ILE A 252 2.46 6.57 -15.19
CA ILE A 252 2.47 5.13 -14.89
C ILE A 252 1.14 4.76 -14.24
N ALA A 253 0.56 3.61 -14.60
CA ALA A 253 -0.74 3.11 -14.13
C ALA A 253 -1.95 4.01 -14.38
N GLN A 254 -1.78 5.28 -14.78
CA GLN A 254 -2.82 6.25 -15.12
C GLN A 254 -3.82 6.56 -13.97
N GLY A 255 -3.49 6.27 -12.74
CA GLY A 255 -4.29 6.62 -11.56
C GLY A 255 -4.40 8.13 -11.37
N PHE A 256 -5.55 8.60 -10.90
CA PHE A 256 -5.75 9.97 -10.43
C PHE A 256 -5.58 9.99 -8.92
N PHE A 257 -4.73 10.86 -8.39
CA PHE A 257 -4.20 10.73 -7.04
C PHE A 257 -4.02 12.06 -6.30
N LEU A 258 -3.89 11.96 -4.98
CA LEU A 258 -3.50 13.00 -4.03
C LEU A 258 -2.57 12.37 -3.00
N TYR A 259 -1.42 12.99 -2.71
CA TYR A 259 -0.55 12.61 -1.58
C TYR A 259 -0.61 13.61 -0.44
N GLY A 260 -0.72 13.10 0.78
CA GLY A 260 -0.55 13.84 2.02
C GLY A 260 0.14 13.00 3.09
N TYR A 261 0.46 13.63 4.20
CA TYR A 261 1.06 12.95 5.35
C TYR A 261 0.06 12.88 6.50
N GLU A 262 -0.16 11.67 7.03
CA GLU A 262 -0.89 11.53 8.28
C GLU A 262 -0.04 12.08 9.46
N PRO A 263 -0.62 12.32 10.65
CA PRO A 263 0.06 13.05 11.73
C PRO A 263 1.38 12.47 12.26
N ALA A 264 1.64 11.16 12.08
CA ALA A 264 2.92 10.54 12.44
C ALA A 264 3.94 10.60 11.29
N GLY A 265 3.54 11.11 10.11
CA GLY A 265 4.41 11.32 8.96
C GLY A 265 4.40 10.21 7.93
N ASN A 266 3.58 9.18 8.06
CA ASN A 266 3.42 8.22 6.97
C ASN A 266 2.71 8.88 5.78
N ARG A 267 3.23 8.66 4.57
CA ARG A 267 2.60 9.15 3.33
C ARG A 267 1.35 8.33 3.03
N ILE A 268 0.24 9.02 2.78
CA ILE A 268 -1.05 8.42 2.41
C ILE A 268 -1.45 8.94 1.04
N GLU A 269 -1.95 8.04 0.21
CA GLU A 269 -2.53 8.36 -1.09
C GLU A 269 -4.05 8.17 -1.06
N VAL A 270 -4.78 9.13 -1.60
CA VAL A 270 -6.17 8.95 -2.01
C VAL A 270 -6.19 8.83 -3.53
N THR A 271 -6.72 7.72 -4.05
CA THR A 271 -6.57 7.38 -5.47
C THR A 271 -7.84 6.83 -6.09
N THR A 272 -7.94 6.98 -7.42
CA THR A 272 -8.96 6.37 -8.27
C THR A 272 -8.49 6.22 -9.71
N GLY A 273 -9.19 5.44 -10.51
CA GLY A 273 -8.88 5.27 -11.94
C GLY A 273 -7.81 4.19 -12.18
N GLY A 274 -6.90 4.46 -13.09
CA GLY A 274 -6.01 3.42 -13.58
C GLY A 274 -6.60 2.67 -14.77
N TYR A 275 -5.92 1.61 -15.21
CA TYR A 275 -6.38 0.71 -16.25
C TYR A 275 -6.44 -0.73 -15.73
N PHE A 276 -7.11 -1.60 -16.49
CA PHE A 276 -7.19 -3.03 -16.18
C PHE A 276 -6.44 -3.84 -17.22
N VAL A 277 -5.76 -4.89 -16.78
CA VAL A 277 -5.04 -5.83 -17.63
C VAL A 277 -5.86 -7.13 -17.71
N PHE A 278 -6.59 -7.29 -18.81
CA PHE A 278 -7.39 -8.48 -19.08
C PHE A 278 -6.64 -9.51 -19.93
N ASP A 279 -5.68 -9.05 -20.74
CA ASP A 279 -4.98 -9.91 -21.69
C ASP A 279 -3.94 -10.80 -21.00
N PRO A 280 -3.98 -12.12 -21.24
CA PRO A 280 -3.04 -13.06 -20.61
C PRO A 280 -1.60 -12.88 -21.12
N ASP A 281 -1.44 -12.34 -22.32
CA ASP A 281 -0.18 -12.09 -23.02
C ASP A 281 0.27 -10.62 -22.94
N PHE A 282 -0.28 -9.85 -21.99
CA PHE A 282 0.16 -8.48 -21.75
C PHE A 282 1.64 -8.44 -21.41
N GLU A 283 2.41 -7.75 -22.26
CA GLU A 283 3.84 -7.54 -22.05
C GLU A 283 4.08 -6.37 -21.12
N PRO A 284 4.99 -6.48 -20.14
CA PRO A 284 5.30 -5.39 -19.23
C PRO A 284 5.76 -4.13 -19.96
N ILE A 285 5.19 -2.98 -19.60
CA ILE A 285 5.60 -1.69 -20.12
C ILE A 285 6.91 -1.28 -19.45
N VAL A 286 7.93 -0.98 -20.24
CA VAL A 286 9.23 -0.51 -19.76
C VAL A 286 9.38 0.97 -20.07
N TRP A 287 9.37 1.79 -19.01
CA TRP A 287 9.64 3.22 -19.09
C TRP A 287 11.13 3.47 -19.02
N THR A 288 11.65 4.30 -19.93
CA THR A 288 13.04 4.76 -19.90
C THR A 288 13.22 5.86 -18.84
N GLN A 289 14.46 6.11 -18.44
CA GLN A 289 14.82 7.23 -17.58
C GLN A 289 14.33 8.57 -18.15
N ALA A 290 14.50 8.78 -19.45
CA ALA A 290 14.08 10.00 -20.16
C ALA A 290 12.54 10.18 -20.14
N GLU A 291 11.77 9.11 -20.31
CA GLU A 291 10.30 9.16 -20.21
C GLU A 291 9.84 9.45 -18.79
N ARG A 292 10.48 8.82 -17.79
CA ARG A 292 10.16 9.07 -16.39
C ARG A 292 10.49 10.50 -15.96
N ALA A 293 11.55 11.09 -16.48
CA ALA A 293 11.94 12.47 -16.21
C ALA A 293 10.92 13.52 -16.69
N ARG A 294 10.00 13.17 -17.61
CA ARG A 294 8.91 14.05 -18.04
C ARG A 294 7.86 14.31 -16.95
N GLY A 295 7.89 13.55 -15.86
CA GLY A 295 6.97 13.70 -14.72
C GLY A 295 5.67 12.93 -14.88
N GLN A 296 4.56 13.55 -14.47
CA GLN A 296 3.22 12.97 -14.49
C GLN A 296 2.53 13.16 -15.85
N ALA A 297 1.35 12.56 -16.05
CA ALA A 297 0.65 12.51 -17.33
C ALA A 297 0.42 13.88 -18.00
N TRP A 298 0.26 14.95 -17.22
CA TRP A 298 0.03 16.31 -17.71
C TRP A 298 1.27 17.20 -17.62
N GLY A 299 2.48 16.58 -17.54
CA GLY A 299 3.75 17.31 -17.49
C GLY A 299 4.05 17.95 -16.14
N VAL A 300 3.30 17.63 -15.10
CA VAL A 300 3.59 18.07 -13.73
C VAL A 300 4.83 17.32 -13.24
N PRO A 301 5.88 18.00 -12.75
CA PRO A 301 7.08 17.33 -12.25
C PRO A 301 6.78 16.38 -11.08
N THR A 302 7.50 15.28 -11.00
CA THR A 302 7.49 14.45 -9.79
C THR A 302 8.10 15.24 -8.63
N VAL A 303 7.50 15.16 -7.44
CA VAL A 303 8.04 15.84 -6.24
C VAL A 303 9.42 15.31 -5.88
N SER A 304 10.30 16.19 -5.39
CA SER A 304 11.69 15.83 -5.06
C SER A 304 11.80 14.80 -3.94
N THR A 305 10.79 14.71 -3.09
CA THR A 305 10.68 13.76 -1.97
C THR A 305 10.28 12.35 -2.39
N PHE A 306 9.90 12.13 -3.67
CA PHE A 306 9.32 10.85 -4.12
C PHE A 306 10.25 9.64 -3.89
N HIS A 307 11.54 9.81 -4.08
CA HIS A 307 12.53 8.73 -3.91
C HIS A 307 13.35 8.85 -2.61
N THR A 308 13.16 9.91 -1.84
CA THR A 308 13.96 10.19 -0.64
C THR A 308 13.16 10.09 0.66
N TYR A 309 11.88 10.44 0.64
CA TYR A 309 11.04 10.39 1.82
C TYR A 309 10.30 9.05 1.93
N GLY A 310 10.39 8.45 3.10
CA GLY A 310 9.65 7.25 3.51
C GLY A 310 9.78 7.05 5.02
N THR A 311 8.98 6.15 5.58
CA THR A 311 8.96 5.87 7.02
C THR A 311 9.41 4.44 7.32
N PRO A 312 10.25 4.24 8.39
CA PRO A 312 10.80 5.30 9.23
C PRO A 312 11.70 6.25 8.43
N PRO A 313 11.78 7.54 8.81
CA PRO A 313 12.69 8.47 8.15
C PRO A 313 14.14 8.04 8.35
N VAL A 314 14.97 8.22 7.31
CA VAL A 314 16.43 8.10 7.46
C VAL A 314 16.89 9.31 8.23
N GLU A 315 17.65 9.13 9.32
CA GLU A 315 18.28 10.24 10.03
C GLU A 315 19.16 11.00 9.03
N ALA A 316 18.72 12.20 8.64
CA ALA A 316 19.59 13.10 7.91
C ALA A 316 20.81 13.37 8.78
N ALA A 317 22.00 13.11 8.26
CA ALA A 317 23.23 13.51 8.91
C ALA A 317 23.07 15.00 9.25
N VAL A 318 22.93 15.32 10.54
CA VAL A 318 22.74 16.70 11.01
C VAL A 318 23.95 17.48 10.48
N PRO A 319 23.78 18.49 9.60
CA PRO A 319 24.90 19.31 9.20
C PRO A 319 25.47 19.91 10.49
N ALA A 320 26.74 19.67 10.74
CA ALA A 320 27.43 20.25 11.88
C ALA A 320 27.23 21.75 11.81
N HIS A 321 26.35 22.28 12.63
CA HIS A 321 26.24 23.72 12.84
C HIS A 321 27.58 24.19 13.35
N ARG A 322 28.38 24.80 12.47
CA ARG A 322 29.52 25.59 12.91
C ARG A 322 28.94 26.73 13.73
N HIS A 323 29.07 26.63 15.04
CA HIS A 323 28.98 27.79 15.90
C HIS A 323 30.01 28.80 15.39
N ARG A 324 29.55 29.88 14.78
CA ARG A 324 30.37 31.07 14.62
C ARG A 324 30.33 31.77 15.97
N GLU A 325 31.49 31.78 16.62
CA GLU A 325 31.79 32.71 17.71
C GLU A 325 31.72 34.18 17.25
#